data_31f16e29fa7c0e8bb183c83056957453
#
_entry.id   31f16e29fa7c0e8bb183c83056957453
#
_cell.length_a   1.000
_cell.length_b   1.000
_cell.length_c   1.000
_cell.angle_alpha   90.00
_cell.angle_beta   90.00
_cell.angle_gamma   90.00
#
_symmetry.space_group_name_H-M   'P 1'
#
loop_
_entity.id
_entity.type
_entity.pdbx_description
1 polymer ?
#
loop_
_entity_poly.entity_id
_entity_poly.type
_entity_poly.pdbx_seq_one_letter_code
_entity_poly.pdbx_strand_id
1 'polypeptide(L)'
;ALLDQGDLIAAMSIEGQLGTDQTLRSQLHQDLRPHPGQAVSANNMFSALSGSEIIASHRHGDGVVQDAYSLRCIPQVHGAVRDAVAQARRVLEIELNAVTDNPLIFPGLEGARNIEDQIVSAGHFHGMPLALVMSYVKAAIPVLASISERRLNKLVDPATNDGLPAFLIGNEDGTESGFMIVQYTAAAIVNDLATRAHPASVYSIPTSANAEDHVSMGANEARHVLDMAQDLGKVIALEIYTAAQALEFRKDMINAARQLASGHDSAALASKINGAPGTEDADYAAFMAEVEALRAELAEAAEYTPGRPVAAALAAVRRHIAFMSADRAMDGEVQRMVDLVEHGELLMAARAAQ
;
A
#
# COMPACT_ATOMS: atom_id res chain seq x y z
N ALA A 1 -1.85 -11.24 2.32
CA ALA A 1 -0.78 -10.47 2.98
C ALA A 1 -0.62 -9.08 2.37
N LEU A 2 -0.20 -8.93 1.07
CA LEU A 2 0.01 -7.59 0.45
C LEU A 2 -1.23 -6.70 0.51
N LEU A 3 -2.43 -7.24 0.29
CA LEU A 3 -3.68 -6.47 0.37
C LEU A 3 -3.93 -5.92 1.79
N ASP A 4 -3.64 -6.71 2.84
CA ASP A 4 -3.83 -6.27 4.22
C ASP A 4 -2.77 -5.23 4.61
N GLN A 5 -1.54 -5.38 4.11
CA GLN A 5 -0.51 -4.36 4.25
C GLN A 5 -0.90 -3.08 3.52
N GLY A 6 -1.44 -3.19 2.30
CA GLY A 6 -1.97 -2.06 1.56
C GLY A 6 -3.03 -1.27 2.33
N ASP A 7 -3.94 -1.95 3.04
CA ASP A 7 -4.94 -1.28 3.90
C ASP A 7 -4.28 -0.59 5.11
N LEU A 8 -3.33 -1.26 5.78
CA LEU A 8 -2.59 -0.67 6.91
C LEU A 8 -1.83 0.59 6.50
N ILE A 9 -1.13 0.52 5.36
CA ILE A 9 -0.36 1.66 4.87
C ILE A 9 -1.27 2.80 4.42
N ALA A 10 -2.40 2.47 3.80
CA ALA A 10 -3.40 3.47 3.47
C ALA A 10 -3.91 4.21 4.72
N ALA A 11 -4.10 3.50 5.84
CA ALA A 11 -4.44 4.14 7.12
C ALA A 11 -3.32 5.08 7.62
N MET A 12 -2.04 4.67 7.51
CA MET A 12 -0.91 5.56 7.82
C MET A 12 -0.91 6.81 6.94
N SER A 13 -1.17 6.66 5.63
CA SER A 13 -1.25 7.78 4.70
C SER A 13 -2.44 8.70 4.98
N ILE A 14 -3.59 8.15 5.41
CA ILE A 14 -4.76 8.94 5.84
C ILE A 14 -4.38 9.83 7.02
N GLU A 15 -3.73 9.30 8.05
CA GLU A 15 -3.27 10.11 9.19
C GLU A 15 -2.24 11.15 8.78
N GLY A 16 -1.23 10.76 7.99
CA GLY A 16 -0.20 11.69 7.51
C GLY A 16 -0.76 12.87 6.71
N GLN A 17 -1.89 12.68 6.01
CA GLN A 17 -2.53 13.68 5.16
C GLN A 17 -3.76 14.35 5.79
N LEU A 18 -4.00 14.17 7.09
CA LEU A 18 -5.22 14.65 7.76
C LEU A 18 -6.52 14.24 7.04
N GLY A 19 -6.55 13.01 6.52
CA GLY A 19 -7.75 12.47 5.88
C GLY A 19 -8.80 12.01 6.88
N THR A 20 -10.05 11.88 6.44
CA THR A 20 -11.16 11.51 7.31
C THR A 20 -11.39 9.99 7.40
N ASP A 21 -11.77 9.50 8.58
CA ASP A 21 -12.26 8.13 8.81
C ASP A 21 -13.73 7.90 8.41
N GLN A 22 -14.46 8.97 8.08
CA GLN A 22 -15.91 8.89 7.82
C GLN A 22 -16.25 8.05 6.60
N THR A 23 -15.34 8.02 5.61
CA THR A 23 -15.50 7.22 4.38
C THR A 23 -15.32 5.72 4.62
N LEU A 24 -14.87 5.32 5.80
CA LEU A 24 -14.61 3.91 6.19
C LEU A 24 -15.75 3.29 7.00
N ARG A 25 -16.82 4.02 7.29
CA ARG A 25 -17.93 3.54 8.11
C ARG A 25 -18.59 2.30 7.51
N SER A 26 -18.86 1.30 8.36
CA SER A 26 -19.41 0.01 7.96
C SER A 26 -20.72 0.12 7.18
N GLN A 27 -21.60 1.07 7.55
CA GLN A 27 -22.88 1.29 6.87
C GLN A 27 -22.71 1.57 5.36
N LEU A 28 -21.64 2.27 4.97
CA LEU A 28 -21.35 2.58 3.56
C LEU A 28 -21.02 1.31 2.76
N HIS A 29 -20.36 0.35 3.40
CA HIS A 29 -19.74 -0.79 2.73
C HIS A 29 -20.45 -2.12 2.97
N GLN A 30 -21.33 -2.19 3.97
CA GLN A 30 -22.12 -3.39 4.30
C GLN A 30 -23.58 -3.21 3.90
N ASP A 31 -24.18 -2.05 4.15
CA ASP A 31 -25.61 -1.83 3.94
C ASP A 31 -25.90 -1.20 2.57
N LEU A 32 -25.14 -0.18 2.17
CA LEU A 32 -25.41 0.60 0.96
C LEU A 32 -24.75 0.03 -0.30
N ARG A 33 -23.55 -0.53 -0.18
CA ARG A 33 -22.79 -1.09 -1.32
C ARG A 33 -21.97 -2.32 -0.91
N PRO A 34 -22.61 -3.49 -0.72
CA PRO A 34 -22.07 -4.65 -0.02
C PRO A 34 -21.14 -5.53 -0.89
N HIS A 35 -20.08 -4.97 -1.46
CA HIS A 35 -19.00 -5.76 -2.05
C HIS A 35 -18.12 -6.33 -0.95
N PRO A 36 -17.88 -7.66 -0.89
CA PRO A 36 -17.15 -8.29 0.20
C PRO A 36 -15.75 -7.71 0.42
N GLY A 37 -14.98 -7.56 -0.65
CA GLY A 37 -13.63 -6.99 -0.58
C GLY A 37 -13.61 -5.55 -0.10
N GLN A 38 -14.61 -4.74 -0.51
CA GLN A 38 -14.76 -3.36 -0.08
C GLN A 38 -15.02 -3.25 1.43
N ALA A 39 -15.91 -4.10 1.95
CA ALA A 39 -16.21 -4.16 3.38
C ALA A 39 -14.98 -4.56 4.21
N VAL A 40 -14.19 -5.53 3.73
CA VAL A 40 -12.95 -5.96 4.39
C VAL A 40 -11.93 -4.83 4.46
N SER A 41 -11.65 -4.17 3.34
CA SER A 41 -10.67 -3.07 3.31
C SER A 41 -11.10 -1.89 4.19
N ALA A 42 -12.38 -1.49 4.13
CA ALA A 42 -12.91 -0.43 4.99
C ALA A 42 -12.74 -0.77 6.48
N ASN A 43 -13.09 -1.99 6.89
CA ASN A 43 -12.98 -2.42 8.27
C ASN A 43 -11.52 -2.50 8.75
N ASN A 44 -10.61 -2.99 7.91
CA ASN A 44 -9.18 -3.04 8.23
C ASN A 44 -8.62 -1.64 8.52
N MET A 45 -8.91 -0.67 7.66
CA MET A 45 -8.45 0.71 7.84
C MET A 45 -9.12 1.40 9.01
N PHE A 46 -10.44 1.24 9.17
CA PHE A 46 -11.17 1.82 10.31
C PHE A 46 -10.63 1.31 11.65
N SER A 47 -10.33 0.01 11.72
CA SER A 47 -9.71 -0.60 12.90
C SER A 47 -8.28 -0.08 13.13
N ALA A 48 -7.50 0.13 12.05
CA ALA A 48 -6.16 0.66 12.16
C ALA A 48 -6.12 2.11 12.68
N LEU A 49 -7.14 2.92 12.35
CA LEU A 49 -7.29 4.30 12.80
C LEU A 49 -7.94 4.43 14.19
N SER A 50 -8.29 3.33 14.83
CA SER A 50 -8.98 3.36 16.13
C SER A 50 -8.15 4.05 17.21
N GLY A 51 -8.74 5.04 17.86
CA GLY A 51 -8.11 5.84 18.89
C GLY A 51 -7.11 6.89 18.39
N SER A 52 -7.09 7.16 17.09
CA SER A 52 -6.22 8.18 16.51
C SER A 52 -6.57 9.59 16.99
N GLU A 53 -5.63 10.24 17.63
CA GLU A 53 -5.76 11.66 17.99
C GLU A 53 -5.50 12.58 16.80
N ILE A 54 -4.76 12.11 15.78
CA ILE A 54 -4.62 12.83 14.51
C ILE A 54 -5.99 12.99 13.86
N ILE A 55 -6.73 11.89 13.68
CA ILE A 55 -8.08 11.93 13.12
C ILE A 55 -9.02 12.80 13.99
N ALA A 56 -8.87 12.73 15.31
CA ALA A 56 -9.69 13.54 16.21
C ALA A 56 -9.37 15.03 16.12
N SER A 57 -8.11 15.41 15.85
CA SER A 57 -7.63 16.81 15.85
C SER A 57 -8.32 17.69 14.80
N HIS A 58 -8.77 17.12 13.68
CA HIS A 58 -9.38 17.84 12.55
C HIS A 58 -10.80 17.37 12.22
N ARG A 59 -11.45 16.62 13.12
CA ARG A 59 -12.81 16.10 12.91
C ARG A 59 -13.85 17.17 12.66
N HIS A 60 -13.60 18.38 13.10
CA HIS A 60 -14.49 19.54 12.96
C HIS A 60 -13.68 20.78 12.58
N GLY A 61 -14.10 21.45 11.52
CA GLY A 61 -13.61 22.79 11.18
C GLY A 61 -12.29 22.84 10.40
N ASP A 62 -11.88 21.77 9.76
CA ASP A 62 -10.69 21.71 8.91
C ASP A 62 -10.83 22.46 7.56
N GLY A 63 -12.05 22.89 7.22
CA GLY A 63 -12.33 23.59 5.96
C GLY A 63 -12.29 22.70 4.72
N VAL A 64 -11.97 21.42 4.84
CA VAL A 64 -11.92 20.46 3.73
C VAL A 64 -13.30 19.86 3.51
N VAL A 65 -13.86 20.04 2.31
CA VAL A 65 -15.17 19.46 1.96
C VAL A 65 -15.06 17.97 1.67
N GLN A 66 -14.03 17.55 0.97
CA GLN A 66 -13.80 16.15 0.57
C GLN A 66 -12.33 15.88 0.38
N ASP A 67 -11.89 14.71 0.86
CA ASP A 67 -10.56 14.16 0.55
C ASP A 67 -10.42 13.82 -0.94
N ALA A 68 -9.18 13.76 -1.40
CA ALA A 68 -8.85 13.22 -2.72
C ALA A 68 -9.30 11.76 -2.86
N TYR A 69 -9.55 11.31 -4.09
CA TYR A 69 -9.98 9.92 -4.35
C TYR A 69 -8.98 8.87 -3.86
N SER A 70 -7.69 9.20 -3.87
CA SER A 70 -6.66 8.31 -3.35
C SER A 70 -6.76 8.04 -1.84
N LEU A 71 -7.53 8.84 -1.11
CA LEU A 71 -7.89 8.64 0.29
C LEU A 71 -9.32 8.13 0.44
N ARG A 72 -10.32 8.85 -0.05
CA ARG A 72 -11.73 8.53 0.21
C ARG A 72 -12.28 7.35 -0.58
N CYS A 73 -11.65 6.96 -1.70
CA CYS A 73 -12.08 5.82 -2.52
C CYS A 73 -11.24 4.56 -2.31
N ILE A 74 -10.39 4.51 -1.28
CA ILE A 74 -9.56 3.34 -0.99
C ILE A 74 -10.39 2.07 -0.84
N PRO A 75 -11.50 2.03 -0.06
CA PRO A 75 -12.28 0.81 0.09
C PRO A 75 -12.79 0.25 -1.23
N GLN A 76 -13.22 1.12 -2.14
CA GLN A 76 -13.75 0.72 -3.44
C GLN A 76 -12.66 0.14 -4.35
N VAL A 77 -11.48 0.73 -4.34
CA VAL A 77 -10.34 0.31 -5.17
C VAL A 77 -9.68 -0.95 -4.62
N HIS A 78 -9.28 -0.93 -3.35
CA HIS A 78 -8.67 -2.10 -2.70
C HIS A 78 -9.64 -3.28 -2.67
N GLY A 79 -10.92 -3.01 -2.41
CA GLY A 79 -11.97 -4.02 -2.38
C GLY A 79 -12.15 -4.72 -3.73
N ALA A 80 -12.15 -3.98 -4.83
CA ALA A 80 -12.24 -4.57 -6.16
C ALA A 80 -11.05 -5.50 -6.45
N VAL A 81 -9.85 -5.12 -6.02
CA VAL A 81 -8.65 -5.98 -6.15
C VAL A 81 -8.78 -7.24 -5.26
N ARG A 82 -9.31 -7.10 -4.02
CA ARG A 82 -9.58 -8.25 -3.15
C ARG A 82 -10.56 -9.24 -3.78
N ASP A 83 -11.64 -8.74 -4.38
CA ASP A 83 -12.64 -9.57 -5.03
C ASP A 83 -12.07 -10.30 -6.25
N ALA A 84 -11.18 -9.65 -7.03
CA ALA A 84 -10.46 -10.29 -8.12
C ALA A 84 -9.56 -11.44 -7.64
N VAL A 85 -8.79 -11.22 -6.56
CA VAL A 85 -7.95 -12.26 -5.95
C VAL A 85 -8.79 -13.39 -5.34
N ALA A 86 -9.91 -13.08 -4.70
CA ALA A 86 -10.84 -14.08 -4.16
C ALA A 86 -11.43 -14.97 -5.27
N GLN A 87 -11.78 -14.39 -6.41
CA GLN A 87 -12.25 -15.15 -7.57
C GLN A 87 -11.16 -16.09 -8.12
N ALA A 88 -9.93 -15.60 -8.24
CA ALA A 88 -8.81 -16.44 -8.68
C ALA A 88 -8.56 -17.59 -7.70
N ARG A 89 -8.59 -17.31 -6.40
CA ARG A 89 -8.45 -18.34 -5.36
C ARG A 89 -9.52 -19.41 -5.48
N ARG A 90 -10.78 -19.04 -5.68
CA ARG A 90 -11.89 -20.00 -5.85
C ARG A 90 -11.65 -20.94 -7.04
N VAL A 91 -11.16 -20.41 -8.17
CA VAL A 91 -10.84 -21.24 -9.34
C VAL A 91 -9.66 -22.16 -9.06
N LEU A 92 -8.60 -21.64 -8.43
CA LEU A 92 -7.43 -22.45 -8.04
C LEU A 92 -7.81 -23.59 -7.11
N GLU A 93 -8.72 -23.38 -6.13
CA GLU A 93 -9.20 -24.42 -5.22
C GLU A 93 -9.95 -25.54 -5.95
N ILE A 94 -10.68 -25.21 -7.03
CA ILE A 94 -11.31 -26.21 -7.89
C ILE A 94 -10.25 -26.99 -8.67
N GLU A 95 -9.32 -26.32 -9.34
CA GLU A 95 -8.29 -26.92 -10.17
C GLU A 95 -7.34 -27.83 -9.37
N LEU A 96 -6.99 -27.44 -8.14
CA LEU A 96 -6.16 -28.25 -7.24
C LEU A 96 -6.78 -29.60 -6.85
N ASN A 97 -8.11 -29.75 -6.98
CA ASN A 97 -8.84 -30.97 -6.68
C ASN A 97 -9.43 -31.62 -7.93
N ALA A 98 -9.10 -31.12 -9.12
CA ALA A 98 -9.59 -31.62 -10.39
C ALA A 98 -8.65 -32.67 -11.02
N VAL A 99 -9.19 -33.50 -11.87
CA VAL A 99 -8.40 -34.35 -12.76
C VAL A 99 -8.14 -33.59 -14.04
N THR A 100 -6.90 -33.16 -14.25
CA THR A 100 -6.53 -32.18 -15.28
C THR A 100 -5.61 -32.77 -16.37
N ASP A 101 -5.83 -34.03 -16.76
CA ASP A 101 -4.99 -34.72 -17.75
C ASP A 101 -5.82 -35.33 -18.89
N ASN A 102 -5.15 -36.02 -19.78
CA ASN A 102 -5.69 -36.74 -20.93
C ASN A 102 -4.77 -37.94 -21.26
N PRO A 103 -5.32 -39.17 -21.51
CA PRO A 103 -6.74 -39.51 -21.43
C PRO A 103 -7.26 -39.70 -20.01
N LEU A 104 -8.58 -39.57 -19.85
CA LEU A 104 -9.27 -39.83 -18.58
C LEU A 104 -9.65 -41.30 -18.52
N ILE A 105 -9.48 -41.93 -17.33
CA ILE A 105 -9.76 -43.35 -17.10
C ILE A 105 -10.86 -43.46 -16.04
N PHE A 106 -11.92 -44.21 -16.36
CA PHE A 106 -13.08 -44.44 -15.49
C PHE A 106 -13.18 -45.91 -15.13
N PRO A 107 -12.37 -46.42 -14.17
CA PRO A 107 -12.39 -47.82 -13.77
C PRO A 107 -13.77 -48.23 -13.26
N GLY A 108 -14.33 -49.30 -13.84
CA GLY A 108 -15.64 -49.81 -13.43
C GLY A 108 -16.84 -48.96 -13.92
N LEU A 109 -16.67 -48.19 -15.00
CA LEU A 109 -17.76 -47.46 -15.62
C LEU A 109 -18.92 -48.42 -15.97
N GLU A 110 -20.11 -48.14 -15.46
CA GLU A 110 -21.30 -48.95 -15.69
C GLU A 110 -21.64 -49.01 -17.21
N GLY A 111 -21.86 -50.18 -17.70
CA GLY A 111 -22.12 -50.43 -19.12
C GLY A 111 -20.88 -50.57 -20.01
N ALA A 112 -19.67 -50.39 -19.48
CA ALA A 112 -18.42 -50.65 -20.20
C ALA A 112 -18.27 -52.13 -20.50
N ARG A 113 -17.99 -52.49 -21.78
CA ARG A 113 -17.84 -53.86 -22.24
C ARG A 113 -16.39 -54.32 -22.29
N ASN A 114 -15.48 -53.39 -22.37
CA ASN A 114 -14.05 -53.60 -22.46
C ASN A 114 -13.28 -52.45 -21.81
N ILE A 115 -11.96 -52.47 -21.84
CA ILE A 115 -11.11 -51.44 -21.23
C ILE A 115 -11.18 -50.13 -22.06
N GLU A 116 -11.37 -50.20 -23.35
CA GLU A 116 -11.44 -49.04 -24.23
C GLU A 116 -12.67 -48.18 -23.92
N ASP A 117 -13.78 -48.79 -23.50
CA ASP A 117 -14.99 -48.09 -23.11
C ASP A 117 -14.78 -47.27 -21.80
N GLN A 118 -13.71 -47.53 -21.05
CA GLN A 118 -13.34 -46.87 -19.82
C GLN A 118 -12.34 -45.72 -20.02
N ILE A 119 -11.85 -45.52 -21.25
CA ILE A 119 -10.84 -44.54 -21.61
C ILE A 119 -11.49 -43.46 -22.47
N VAL A 120 -11.41 -42.20 -22.01
CA VAL A 120 -11.98 -41.05 -22.73
C VAL A 120 -10.89 -40.04 -23.00
N SER A 121 -10.69 -39.76 -24.30
CA SER A 121 -9.87 -38.61 -24.70
C SER A 121 -10.68 -37.34 -24.59
N ALA A 122 -10.20 -36.38 -23.79
CA ALA A 122 -10.94 -35.15 -23.46
C ALA A 122 -10.00 -33.94 -23.33
N GLY A 123 -10.55 -32.78 -23.05
CA GLY A 123 -9.83 -31.49 -22.97
C GLY A 123 -9.54 -31.03 -21.53
N HIS A 124 -9.51 -31.92 -20.55
CA HIS A 124 -9.34 -31.54 -19.13
C HIS A 124 -7.97 -30.95 -18.80
N PHE A 125 -6.98 -31.11 -19.66
CA PHE A 125 -5.67 -30.46 -19.58
C PHE A 125 -5.72 -28.97 -19.91
N HIS A 126 -6.82 -28.44 -20.47
CA HIS A 126 -6.84 -27.08 -21.02
C HIS A 126 -6.90 -26.02 -19.90
N GLY A 127 -5.80 -25.31 -19.69
CA GLY A 127 -5.61 -24.36 -18.58
C GLY A 127 -6.31 -23.00 -18.71
N MET A 128 -7.32 -22.85 -19.58
CA MET A 128 -8.03 -21.57 -19.78
C MET A 128 -8.73 -21.05 -18.51
N PRO A 129 -9.31 -21.87 -17.62
CA PRO A 129 -9.86 -21.38 -16.36
C PRO A 129 -8.82 -20.65 -15.51
N LEU A 130 -7.60 -21.19 -15.43
CA LEU A 130 -6.48 -20.55 -14.71
C LEU A 130 -5.99 -19.30 -15.45
N ALA A 131 -5.83 -19.37 -16.77
CA ALA A 131 -5.33 -18.25 -17.57
C ALA A 131 -6.21 -17.00 -17.41
N LEU A 132 -7.53 -17.14 -17.48
CA LEU A 132 -8.46 -16.01 -17.35
C LEU A 132 -8.45 -15.39 -15.96
N VAL A 133 -8.42 -16.18 -14.90
CA VAL A 133 -8.37 -15.60 -13.54
C VAL A 133 -7.01 -14.98 -13.24
N MET A 134 -5.91 -15.51 -13.77
CA MET A 134 -4.61 -14.86 -13.68
C MET A 134 -4.57 -13.55 -14.47
N SER A 135 -5.17 -13.49 -15.67
CA SER A 135 -5.34 -12.24 -16.42
C SER A 135 -6.13 -11.21 -15.60
N TYR A 136 -7.17 -11.62 -14.90
CA TYR A 136 -7.95 -10.73 -14.03
C TYR A 136 -7.14 -10.18 -12.87
N VAL A 137 -6.37 -11.03 -12.17
CA VAL A 137 -5.45 -10.58 -11.10
C VAL A 137 -4.36 -9.68 -11.67
N LYS A 138 -3.80 -10.01 -12.83
CA LYS A 138 -2.80 -9.21 -13.53
C LYS A 138 -3.28 -7.79 -13.84
N ALA A 139 -4.54 -7.65 -14.26
CA ALA A 139 -5.14 -6.33 -14.47
C ALA A 139 -5.43 -5.57 -13.16
N ALA A 140 -5.66 -6.27 -12.05
CA ALA A 140 -5.96 -5.67 -10.76
C ALA A 140 -4.71 -5.13 -10.03
N ILE A 141 -3.54 -5.75 -10.22
CA ILE A 141 -2.28 -5.36 -9.54
C ILE A 141 -1.91 -3.88 -9.79
N PRO A 142 -1.82 -3.37 -11.03
CA PRO A 142 -1.46 -1.97 -11.28
C PRO A 142 -2.50 -0.98 -10.75
N VAL A 143 -3.76 -1.37 -10.59
CA VAL A 143 -4.79 -0.52 -9.99
C VAL A 143 -4.47 -0.26 -8.52
N LEU A 144 -4.08 -1.30 -7.76
CA LEU A 144 -3.66 -1.15 -6.37
C LEU A 144 -2.35 -0.36 -6.26
N ALA A 145 -1.37 -0.67 -7.13
CA ALA A 145 -0.10 0.04 -7.15
C ALA A 145 -0.28 1.54 -7.48
N SER A 146 -1.16 1.86 -8.43
CA SER A 146 -1.44 3.24 -8.83
C SER A 146 -2.04 4.07 -7.71
N ILE A 147 -3.05 3.57 -6.97
CA ILE A 147 -3.64 4.34 -5.87
C ILE A 147 -2.66 4.50 -4.70
N SER A 148 -1.77 3.52 -4.46
CA SER A 148 -0.67 3.59 -3.49
C SER A 148 0.31 4.70 -3.87
N GLU A 149 0.76 4.74 -5.12
CA GLU A 149 1.65 5.78 -5.63
C GLU A 149 1.00 7.17 -5.57
N ARG A 150 -0.29 7.30 -5.85
CA ARG A 150 -0.99 8.59 -5.71
C ARG A 150 -1.00 9.11 -4.27
N ARG A 151 -1.13 8.26 -3.26
CA ARG A 151 -1.01 8.67 -1.87
C ARG A 151 0.42 9.10 -1.53
N LEU A 152 1.41 8.33 -2.01
CA LEU A 152 2.81 8.68 -1.85
C LEU A 152 3.12 10.05 -2.49
N ASN A 153 2.71 10.27 -3.74
CA ASN A 153 2.89 11.55 -4.42
C ASN A 153 2.25 12.69 -3.63
N LYS A 154 1.02 12.48 -3.14
CA LYS A 154 0.30 13.49 -2.36
C LYS A 154 1.05 13.87 -1.07
N LEU A 155 1.76 12.95 -0.44
CA LEU A 155 2.55 13.22 0.76
C LEU A 155 3.78 14.08 0.47
N VAL A 156 4.44 13.91 -0.68
CA VAL A 156 5.68 14.62 -1.01
C VAL A 156 5.47 15.95 -1.73
N ASP A 157 4.28 16.16 -2.31
CA ASP A 157 3.95 17.35 -3.09
C ASP A 157 3.40 18.46 -2.17
N PRO A 158 4.12 19.59 -1.99
CA PRO A 158 3.71 20.67 -1.11
C PRO A 158 2.37 21.33 -1.49
N ALA A 159 1.94 21.18 -2.75
CA ALA A 159 0.64 21.69 -3.19
C ALA A 159 -0.54 20.84 -2.67
N THR A 160 -0.29 19.64 -2.16
CA THR A 160 -1.35 18.67 -1.81
C THR A 160 -1.17 17.98 -0.46
N ASN A 161 -0.09 18.23 0.27
CA ASN A 161 0.28 17.51 1.49
C ASN A 161 -0.18 18.15 2.80
N ASP A 162 -1.05 19.16 2.72
CA ASP A 162 -1.64 19.86 3.88
C ASP A 162 -0.58 20.45 4.84
N GLY A 163 0.41 21.12 4.27
CA GLY A 163 1.42 21.87 5.01
C GLY A 163 2.58 21.03 5.54
N LEU A 164 2.71 19.75 5.17
CA LEU A 164 3.95 19.02 5.39
C LEU A 164 5.09 19.67 4.57
N PRO A 165 6.36 19.54 5.01
CA PRO A 165 7.49 20.03 4.25
C PRO A 165 7.53 19.43 2.84
N ALA A 166 7.99 20.22 1.86
CA ALA A 166 8.20 19.74 0.49
C ALA A 166 9.13 18.52 0.52
N PHE A 167 8.76 17.47 -0.22
CA PHE A 167 9.51 16.21 -0.28
C PHE A 167 9.80 15.56 1.09
N LEU A 168 9.08 15.96 2.14
CA LEU A 168 9.23 15.44 3.51
C LEU A 168 10.66 15.57 4.06
N ILE A 169 11.31 16.70 3.74
CA ILE A 169 12.60 17.09 4.29
C ILE A 169 12.47 18.46 4.97
N GLY A 170 13.07 18.64 6.14
CA GLY A 170 12.88 19.85 6.95
C GLY A 170 13.63 21.09 6.45
N ASN A 171 14.47 20.94 5.46
CA ASN A 171 15.24 22.04 4.88
C ASN A 171 14.54 22.62 3.65
N GLU A 172 14.12 23.89 3.76
CA GLU A 172 13.40 24.59 2.69
C GLU A 172 14.31 25.37 1.73
N ASP A 173 15.63 25.29 1.87
CA ASP A 173 16.56 26.04 1.02
C ASP A 173 16.70 25.47 -0.41
N GLY A 174 16.10 24.32 -0.70
CA GLY A 174 16.07 23.69 -2.01
C GLY A 174 17.35 22.92 -2.37
N THR A 175 18.28 22.73 -1.45
CA THR A 175 19.50 21.96 -1.67
C THR A 175 19.31 20.46 -1.46
N GLU A 176 18.28 20.06 -0.72
CA GLU A 176 17.98 18.66 -0.42
C GLU A 176 16.78 18.15 -1.25
N SER A 177 16.84 16.88 -1.61
CA SER A 177 15.84 16.23 -2.46
C SER A 177 14.81 15.42 -1.67
N GLY A 178 15.12 15.00 -0.46
CA GLY A 178 14.24 14.22 0.40
C GLY A 178 13.65 13.00 -0.30
N PHE A 179 12.35 12.82 -0.19
CA PHE A 179 11.61 11.69 -0.78
C PHE A 179 11.21 11.89 -2.25
N MET A 180 11.70 12.91 -2.95
CA MET A 180 11.39 13.14 -4.37
C MET A 180 11.72 11.91 -5.23
N ILE A 181 12.90 11.31 -5.05
CA ILE A 181 13.35 10.15 -5.85
C ILE A 181 12.59 8.88 -5.46
N VAL A 182 12.07 8.79 -4.25
CA VAL A 182 11.18 7.69 -3.82
C VAL A 182 9.91 7.71 -4.66
N GLN A 183 9.32 8.90 -4.90
CA GLN A 183 8.14 9.04 -5.76
C GLN A 183 8.46 8.69 -7.22
N TYR A 184 9.61 9.13 -7.77
CA TYR A 184 10.02 8.76 -9.13
C TYR A 184 10.13 7.25 -9.29
N THR A 185 10.71 6.57 -8.31
CA THR A 185 10.85 5.11 -8.31
C THR A 185 9.47 4.42 -8.30
N ALA A 186 8.56 4.86 -7.44
CA ALA A 186 7.20 4.33 -7.39
C ALA A 186 6.45 4.55 -8.71
N ALA A 187 6.53 5.75 -9.29
CA ALA A 187 5.91 6.08 -10.58
C ALA A 187 6.46 5.21 -11.72
N ALA A 188 7.77 4.96 -11.76
CA ALA A 188 8.39 4.10 -12.75
C ALA A 188 7.89 2.65 -12.65
N ILE A 189 7.82 2.09 -11.42
CA ILE A 189 7.30 0.74 -11.19
C ILE A 189 5.83 0.64 -11.59
N VAL A 190 5.01 1.63 -11.23
CA VAL A 190 3.57 1.65 -11.58
C VAL A 190 3.37 1.71 -13.09
N ASN A 191 4.17 2.51 -13.81
CA ASN A 191 4.12 2.56 -15.27
C ASN A 191 4.48 1.20 -15.90
N ASP A 192 5.54 0.55 -15.42
CA ASP A 192 5.94 -0.78 -15.89
C ASP A 192 4.85 -1.84 -15.60
N LEU A 193 4.29 -1.85 -14.40
CA LEU A 193 3.16 -2.72 -14.05
C LEU A 193 1.97 -2.54 -14.99
N ALA A 194 1.65 -1.30 -15.37
CA ALA A 194 0.56 -1.00 -16.32
C ALA A 194 0.84 -1.60 -17.70
N THR A 195 2.08 -1.56 -18.19
CA THR A 195 2.43 -2.15 -19.49
C THR A 195 2.33 -3.68 -19.49
N ARG A 196 2.66 -4.32 -18.36
CA ARG A 196 2.57 -5.78 -18.19
C ARG A 196 1.15 -6.29 -17.92
N ALA A 197 0.18 -5.42 -17.67
CA ALA A 197 -1.21 -5.80 -17.38
C ALA A 197 -1.97 -6.38 -18.58
N HIS A 198 -1.43 -6.26 -19.79
CA HIS A 198 -2.07 -6.77 -20.99
C HIS A 198 -2.18 -8.31 -20.98
N PRO A 199 -3.38 -8.91 -21.18
CA PRO A 199 -3.55 -10.36 -21.04
C PRO A 199 -2.85 -11.14 -22.15
N ALA A 200 -2.01 -12.12 -21.79
CA ALA A 200 -1.44 -13.08 -22.74
C ALA A 200 -2.46 -14.15 -23.18
N SER A 201 -3.45 -14.44 -22.32
CA SER A 201 -4.49 -15.45 -22.57
C SER A 201 -5.37 -15.16 -23.77
N VAL A 202 -5.41 -13.91 -24.27
CA VAL A 202 -6.18 -13.52 -25.46
C VAL A 202 -5.44 -13.81 -26.77
N TYR A 203 -4.16 -14.24 -26.70
CA TYR A 203 -3.33 -14.55 -27.87
C TYR A 203 -2.99 -16.04 -27.91
N SER A 204 -3.83 -16.83 -28.54
CA SER A 204 -3.54 -18.23 -28.78
C SER A 204 -2.61 -18.39 -30.00
N ILE A 205 -1.60 -19.24 -29.88
CA ILE A 205 -0.69 -19.60 -30.96
C ILE A 205 -0.72 -21.14 -31.10
N PRO A 206 -1.08 -21.71 -32.26
CA PRO A 206 -1.13 -23.14 -32.46
C PRO A 206 0.22 -23.82 -32.17
N THR A 207 0.15 -24.99 -31.53
CA THR A 207 1.29 -25.88 -31.24
C THR A 207 1.03 -27.29 -31.72
N SER A 208 1.97 -28.22 -31.54
CA SER A 208 1.84 -29.64 -31.92
C SER A 208 1.33 -29.86 -33.34
N ALA A 209 1.91 -29.16 -34.34
CA ALA A 209 1.50 -29.22 -35.75
C ALA A 209 -0.02 -28.99 -35.98
N ASN A 210 -0.58 -28.00 -35.24
CA ASN A 210 -2.01 -27.63 -35.22
C ASN A 210 -2.96 -28.65 -34.54
N ALA A 211 -2.44 -29.70 -33.90
CA ALA A 211 -3.29 -30.51 -33.04
C ALA A 211 -3.77 -29.74 -31.79
N GLU A 212 -2.94 -28.81 -31.32
CA GLU A 212 -3.26 -27.86 -30.26
C GLU A 212 -3.46 -26.48 -30.90
N ASP A 213 -4.55 -26.32 -31.63
CA ASP A 213 -4.86 -25.13 -32.44
C ASP A 213 -5.38 -23.94 -31.60
N HIS A 214 -5.73 -24.20 -30.34
CA HIS A 214 -6.12 -23.19 -29.36
C HIS A 214 -5.55 -23.53 -27.98
N VAL A 215 -4.62 -22.70 -27.47
CA VAL A 215 -3.92 -22.88 -26.18
C VAL A 215 -4.18 -21.70 -25.26
N SER A 216 -4.10 -21.94 -23.96
CA SER A 216 -4.48 -20.95 -22.93
C SER A 216 -3.43 -19.88 -22.64
N MET A 217 -2.15 -20.15 -22.90
CA MET A 217 -1.00 -19.31 -22.48
C MET A 217 -0.96 -19.01 -20.96
N GLY A 218 -1.60 -19.87 -20.15
CA GLY A 218 -1.79 -19.66 -18.71
C GLY A 218 -0.49 -19.62 -17.91
N ALA A 219 0.54 -20.33 -18.34
CA ALA A 219 1.87 -20.27 -17.71
C ALA A 219 2.49 -18.86 -17.76
N ASN A 220 2.32 -18.15 -18.89
CA ASN A 220 2.77 -16.76 -19.01
C ASN A 220 2.00 -15.84 -18.07
N GLU A 221 0.68 -16.01 -17.97
CA GLU A 221 -0.16 -15.23 -17.05
C GLU A 221 0.27 -15.42 -15.61
N ALA A 222 0.43 -16.67 -15.17
CA ALA A 222 0.83 -16.98 -13.80
C ALA A 222 2.21 -16.40 -13.45
N ARG A 223 3.17 -16.51 -14.38
CA ARG A 223 4.50 -15.92 -14.22
C ARG A 223 4.44 -14.40 -14.10
N HIS A 224 3.70 -13.73 -14.99
CA HIS A 224 3.54 -12.29 -14.92
C HIS A 224 2.91 -11.84 -13.59
N VAL A 225 1.88 -12.55 -13.10
CA VAL A 225 1.25 -12.24 -11.82
C VAL A 225 2.26 -12.37 -10.67
N LEU A 226 3.12 -13.38 -10.68
CA LEU A 226 4.15 -13.57 -9.65
C LEU A 226 5.14 -12.40 -9.63
N ASP A 227 5.70 -12.06 -10.79
CA ASP A 227 6.67 -10.96 -10.93
C ASP A 227 6.03 -9.61 -10.56
N MET A 228 4.81 -9.36 -11.03
CA MET A 228 4.06 -8.12 -10.74
C MET A 228 3.67 -8.01 -9.26
N ALA A 229 3.40 -9.12 -8.57
CA ALA A 229 3.11 -9.12 -7.14
C ALA A 229 4.34 -8.70 -6.31
N GLN A 230 5.55 -9.10 -6.73
CA GLN A 230 6.80 -8.64 -6.10
C GLN A 230 7.00 -7.13 -6.30
N ASP A 231 6.75 -6.62 -7.50
CA ASP A 231 6.86 -5.19 -7.78
C ASP A 231 5.79 -4.37 -7.06
N LEU A 232 4.57 -4.89 -6.90
CA LEU A 232 3.55 -4.29 -6.03
C LEU A 232 4.06 -4.19 -4.58
N GLY A 233 4.74 -5.22 -4.07
CA GLY A 233 5.37 -5.20 -2.75
C GLY A 233 6.35 -4.03 -2.59
N LYS A 234 7.13 -3.75 -3.63
CA LYS A 234 8.05 -2.58 -3.65
C LYS A 234 7.29 -1.25 -3.60
N VAL A 235 6.21 -1.09 -4.37
CA VAL A 235 5.40 0.14 -4.32
C VAL A 235 4.80 0.36 -2.94
N ILE A 236 4.26 -0.69 -2.31
CA ILE A 236 3.76 -0.65 -0.93
C ILE A 236 4.90 -0.26 0.04
N ALA A 237 6.09 -0.82 -0.12
CA ALA A 237 7.25 -0.49 0.72
C ALA A 237 7.66 0.99 0.59
N LEU A 238 7.62 1.56 -0.61
CA LEU A 238 7.91 2.97 -0.85
C LEU A 238 6.84 3.88 -0.23
N GLU A 239 5.56 3.50 -0.29
CA GLU A 239 4.49 4.24 0.40
C GLU A 239 4.68 4.19 1.92
N ILE A 240 5.02 3.02 2.51
CA ILE A 240 5.30 2.90 3.95
C ILE A 240 6.44 3.84 4.35
N TYR A 241 7.53 3.81 3.61
CA TYR A 241 8.71 4.62 3.89
C TYR A 241 8.35 6.12 3.92
N THR A 242 7.59 6.56 2.91
CA THR A 242 7.11 7.94 2.81
C THR A 242 6.10 8.30 3.91
N ALA A 243 5.12 7.42 4.16
CA ALA A 243 4.09 7.66 5.17
C ALA A 243 4.67 7.69 6.60
N ALA A 244 5.67 6.85 6.89
CA ALA A 244 6.36 6.88 8.17
C ALA A 244 7.08 8.22 8.42
N GLN A 245 7.72 8.77 7.39
CA GLN A 245 8.35 10.10 7.46
C GLN A 245 7.30 11.21 7.64
N ALA A 246 6.22 11.15 6.87
CA ALA A 246 5.14 12.13 6.94
C ALA A 246 4.44 12.14 8.30
N LEU A 247 4.21 10.98 8.90
CA LEU A 247 3.58 10.86 10.22
C LEU A 247 4.40 11.52 11.34
N GLU A 248 5.72 11.43 11.25
CA GLU A 248 6.59 12.08 12.25
C GLU A 248 6.48 13.62 12.14
N PHE A 249 6.54 14.16 10.91
CA PHE A 249 6.30 15.59 10.72
C PHE A 249 4.89 16.01 11.18
N ARG A 250 3.88 15.23 10.86
CA ARG A 250 2.50 15.51 11.27
C ARG A 250 2.34 15.50 12.78
N LYS A 251 2.98 14.56 13.45
CA LYS A 251 3.07 14.48 14.90
C LYS A 251 3.64 15.79 15.50
N ASP A 252 4.79 16.22 15.00
CA ASP A 252 5.45 17.42 15.49
C ASP A 252 4.58 18.68 15.29
N MET A 253 3.90 18.79 14.14
CA MET A 253 2.98 19.90 13.86
C MET A 253 1.78 19.93 14.81
N ILE A 254 1.14 18.79 15.09
CA ILE A 254 -0.01 18.72 16.00
C ILE A 254 0.44 19.04 17.43
N ASN A 255 1.58 18.55 17.85
CA ASN A 255 2.13 18.85 19.17
C ASN A 255 2.46 20.34 19.33
N ALA A 256 3.09 20.95 18.33
CA ALA A 256 3.35 22.38 18.32
C ALA A 256 2.04 23.18 18.39
N ALA A 257 1.02 22.82 17.63
CA ALA A 257 -0.28 23.48 17.67
C ALA A 257 -0.99 23.34 19.04
N ARG A 258 -0.87 22.19 19.70
CA ARG A 258 -1.42 21.97 21.06
C ARG A 258 -0.70 22.82 22.11
N GLN A 259 0.62 22.91 22.04
CA GLN A 259 1.40 23.76 22.94
C GLN A 259 1.06 25.24 22.76
N LEU A 260 0.86 25.68 21.49
CA LEU A 260 0.33 27.01 21.17
C LEU A 260 -1.00 27.27 21.86
N ALA A 261 -1.94 26.35 21.73
CA ALA A 261 -3.28 26.47 22.29
C ALA A 261 -3.27 26.45 23.84
N SER A 262 -2.28 25.78 24.45
CA SER A 262 -2.15 25.72 25.91
C SER A 262 -1.45 26.92 26.54
N GLY A 263 -0.98 27.89 25.74
CA GLY A 263 -0.33 29.12 26.22
C GLY A 263 1.14 28.93 26.60
N HIS A 264 1.76 27.82 26.30
CA HIS A 264 3.21 27.67 26.40
C HIS A 264 3.89 28.47 25.29
N ASP A 265 5.06 29.03 25.61
CA ASP A 265 5.76 30.02 24.78
C ASP A 265 6.24 29.42 23.42
N SER A 266 5.34 29.35 22.50
CA SER A 266 5.51 28.81 21.16
C SER A 266 6.04 29.83 20.15
N ALA A 267 6.08 31.12 20.52
CA ALA A 267 6.70 32.16 19.70
C ALA A 267 8.19 31.85 19.49
N ALA A 268 8.84 31.28 20.50
CA ALA A 268 10.22 30.81 20.40
C ALA A 268 10.38 29.63 19.41
N LEU A 269 9.43 28.68 19.41
CA LEU A 269 9.45 27.54 18.52
C LEU A 269 9.16 27.93 17.06
N ALA A 270 8.12 28.71 16.83
CA ALA A 270 7.80 29.22 15.50
C ALA A 270 8.89 30.13 14.94
N SER A 271 9.52 30.94 15.80
CA SER A 271 10.66 31.78 15.42
C SER A 271 11.90 30.98 15.06
N LYS A 272 12.16 29.85 15.74
CA LYS A 272 13.26 28.93 15.39
C LYS A 272 12.99 28.19 14.08
N ILE A 273 11.79 27.69 13.85
CA ILE A 273 11.42 26.97 12.63
C ILE A 273 11.42 27.92 11.41
N ASN A 274 10.95 29.14 11.57
CA ASN A 274 10.89 30.14 10.49
C ASN A 274 12.20 30.90 10.27
N GLY A 275 13.18 30.77 11.11
CA GLY A 275 14.47 31.46 11.06
C GLY A 275 15.65 30.52 10.73
N ALA A 276 15.39 29.42 10.00
CA ALA A 276 16.44 28.48 9.63
C ALA A 276 17.57 29.18 8.87
N PRO A 277 18.84 29.02 9.30
CA PRO A 277 19.99 29.50 8.52
C PRO A 277 20.11 28.74 7.19
N GLY A 278 20.65 29.38 6.17
CA GLY A 278 20.95 28.70 4.91
C GLY A 278 21.94 27.53 5.12
N THR A 279 21.85 26.50 4.31
CA THR A 279 22.70 25.27 4.42
C THR A 279 24.20 25.53 4.25
N GLU A 280 24.58 26.67 3.69
CA GLU A 280 25.99 27.10 3.59
C GLU A 280 26.53 27.72 4.89
N ASP A 281 25.68 27.94 5.88
CA ASP A 281 26.08 28.51 7.15
C ASP A 281 26.70 27.41 8.04
N ALA A 282 27.85 27.73 8.66
CA ALA A 282 28.53 26.84 9.61
C ALA A 282 27.62 26.42 10.79
N ASP A 283 26.54 27.14 11.01
CA ASP A 283 25.56 26.93 12.07
C ASP A 283 24.41 25.96 11.68
N TYR A 284 24.33 25.49 10.42
CA TYR A 284 23.25 24.58 9.98
C TYR A 284 23.22 23.26 10.79
N ALA A 285 24.38 22.67 11.03
CA ALA A 285 24.48 21.44 11.81
C ALA A 285 24.03 21.67 13.27
N ALA A 286 24.36 22.82 13.84
CA ALA A 286 23.92 23.21 15.16
C ALA A 286 22.41 23.46 15.21
N PHE A 287 21.86 24.13 14.20
CA PHE A 287 20.42 24.32 14.03
C PHE A 287 19.68 22.99 13.93
N MET A 288 20.13 22.05 13.12
CA MET A 288 19.52 20.73 13.01
C MET A 288 19.59 19.93 14.30
N ALA A 289 20.69 20.04 15.06
CA ALA A 289 20.80 19.44 16.38
C ALA A 289 19.80 20.05 17.39
N GLU A 290 19.58 21.35 17.35
CA GLU A 290 18.55 22.02 18.16
C GLU A 290 17.13 21.61 17.75
N VAL A 291 16.84 21.47 16.45
CA VAL A 291 15.55 20.97 15.95
C VAL A 291 15.31 19.54 16.43
N GLU A 292 16.31 18.67 16.36
CA GLU A 292 16.19 17.29 16.86
C GLU A 292 16.01 17.23 18.38
N ALA A 293 16.75 18.06 19.13
CA ALA A 293 16.59 18.15 20.60
C ALA A 293 15.19 18.63 20.98
N LEU A 294 14.70 19.67 20.29
CA LEU A 294 13.35 20.20 20.48
C LEU A 294 12.27 19.20 20.07
N ARG A 295 12.49 18.46 19.00
CA ARG A 295 11.63 17.37 18.57
C ARG A 295 11.54 16.26 19.61
N ALA A 296 12.68 15.89 20.22
CA ALA A 296 12.72 14.91 21.30
C ALA A 296 11.94 15.40 22.54
N GLU A 297 12.13 16.66 22.93
CA GLU A 297 11.40 17.31 24.03
C GLU A 297 9.88 17.35 23.76
N LEU A 298 9.48 17.73 22.54
CA LEU A 298 8.08 17.75 22.11
C LEU A 298 7.47 16.34 22.09
N ALA A 299 8.25 15.34 21.69
CA ALA A 299 7.81 13.94 21.68
C ALA A 299 7.59 13.40 23.12
N GLU A 300 8.41 13.80 24.08
CA GLU A 300 8.23 13.42 25.48
C GLU A 300 7.03 14.14 26.14
N ALA A 301 6.76 15.38 25.72
CA ALA A 301 5.67 16.20 26.26
C ALA A 301 4.30 15.88 25.66
N ALA A 302 4.24 15.08 24.61
CA ALA A 302 3.05 14.92 23.80
C ALA A 302 2.22 13.71 24.19
N GLU A 303 0.93 13.92 24.44
CA GLU A 303 -0.11 12.88 24.45
C GLU A 303 -0.49 12.47 23.01
N TYR A 304 0.45 12.54 22.06
CA TYR A 304 0.18 12.19 20.69
C TYR A 304 0.12 10.68 20.52
N THR A 305 -1.01 10.21 20.01
CA THR A 305 -1.17 8.82 19.60
C THR A 305 -1.82 8.73 18.21
N PRO A 306 -1.14 8.18 17.19
CA PRO A 306 -1.83 7.68 16.02
C PRO A 306 -2.72 6.50 16.42
N GLY A 307 -3.56 6.02 15.50
CA GLY A 307 -4.29 4.77 15.71
C GLY A 307 -3.34 3.69 16.22
N ARG A 308 -3.72 2.94 17.25
CA ARG A 308 -2.81 1.98 17.91
C ARG A 308 -2.08 1.04 16.95
N PRO A 309 -2.75 0.42 15.95
CA PRO A 309 -2.06 -0.41 14.95
C PRO A 309 -1.11 0.39 14.06
N VAL A 310 -1.44 1.64 13.72
CA VAL A 310 -0.55 2.53 12.95
C VAL A 310 0.67 2.89 13.77
N ALA A 311 0.51 3.22 15.06
CA ALA A 311 1.61 3.49 15.97
C ALA A 311 2.57 2.29 16.07
N ALA A 312 2.03 1.08 16.20
CA ALA A 312 2.83 -0.14 16.25
C ALA A 312 3.60 -0.40 14.95
N ALA A 313 2.96 -0.14 13.80
CA ALA A 313 3.62 -0.25 12.50
C ALA A 313 4.73 0.80 12.34
N LEU A 314 4.48 2.06 12.72
CA LEU A 314 5.49 3.12 12.71
C LEU A 314 6.67 2.77 13.61
N ALA A 315 6.42 2.29 14.83
CA ALA A 315 7.47 1.82 15.74
C ALA A 315 8.27 0.66 15.14
N ALA A 316 7.63 -0.24 14.38
CA ALA A 316 8.31 -1.32 13.67
C ALA A 316 9.24 -0.77 12.58
N VAL A 317 8.79 0.21 11.79
CA VAL A 317 9.66 0.91 10.82
C VAL A 317 10.87 1.53 11.52
N ARG A 318 10.64 2.25 12.61
CA ARG A 318 11.69 3.00 13.34
C ARG A 318 12.73 2.13 14.05
N ARG A 319 12.46 0.84 14.27
CA ARG A 319 13.50 -0.11 14.69
C ARG A 319 14.59 -0.35 13.64
N HIS A 320 14.27 -0.14 12.38
CA HIS A 320 15.14 -0.46 11.24
C HIS A 320 15.64 0.77 10.47
N ILE A 321 14.84 1.83 10.46
CA ILE A 321 15.06 3.02 9.64
C ILE A 321 14.81 4.26 10.48
N ALA A 322 15.84 5.08 10.65
CA ALA A 322 15.73 6.35 11.38
C ALA A 322 14.92 7.37 10.58
N PHE A 323 14.37 8.37 11.27
CA PHE A 323 13.85 9.55 10.64
C PHE A 323 14.92 10.24 9.77
N MET A 324 14.53 10.82 8.64
CA MET A 324 15.44 11.52 7.75
C MET A 324 15.36 13.03 7.98
N SER A 325 16.36 13.57 8.66
CA SER A 325 16.51 15.00 8.90
C SER A 325 17.31 15.72 7.81
N ALA A 326 18.16 14.99 7.06
CA ALA A 326 18.96 15.47 5.95
C ALA A 326 19.11 14.36 4.91
N ASP A 327 19.39 14.72 3.67
CA ASP A 327 19.60 13.77 2.56
C ASP A 327 20.70 12.75 2.90
N ARG A 328 20.44 11.51 2.55
CA ARG A 328 21.35 10.38 2.73
C ARG A 328 21.11 9.29 1.69
N ALA A 329 22.02 8.34 1.56
CA ALA A 329 21.82 7.17 0.69
C ALA A 329 20.63 6.33 1.18
N MET A 330 19.64 6.12 0.32
CA MET A 330 18.37 5.48 0.66
C MET A 330 18.27 4.03 0.19
N ASP A 331 19.17 3.55 -0.64
CA ASP A 331 19.11 2.22 -1.27
C ASP A 331 18.98 1.07 -0.25
N GLY A 332 19.83 1.09 0.79
CA GLY A 332 19.79 0.10 1.86
C GLY A 332 18.53 0.20 2.73
N GLU A 333 17.94 1.39 2.88
CA GLU A 333 16.69 1.60 3.62
C GLU A 333 15.49 1.11 2.82
N VAL A 334 15.45 1.43 1.53
CA VAL A 334 14.40 0.92 0.62
C VAL A 334 14.41 -0.60 0.59
N GLN A 335 15.59 -1.24 0.51
CA GLN A 335 15.65 -2.69 0.57
C GLN A 335 15.11 -3.24 1.89
N ARG A 336 15.46 -2.63 3.03
CA ARG A 336 14.89 -3.03 4.34
C ARG A 336 13.38 -2.86 4.40
N MET A 337 12.84 -1.80 3.78
CA MET A 337 11.37 -1.63 3.69
C MET A 337 10.72 -2.74 2.87
N VAL A 338 11.32 -3.15 1.75
CA VAL A 338 10.86 -4.29 0.97
C VAL A 338 10.88 -5.57 1.80
N ASP A 339 11.97 -5.83 2.53
CA ASP A 339 12.08 -7.00 3.41
C ASP A 339 11.00 -7.01 4.51
N LEU A 340 10.70 -5.86 5.13
CA LEU A 340 9.63 -5.72 6.12
C LEU A 340 8.25 -6.05 5.55
N VAL A 341 7.99 -5.66 4.31
CA VAL A 341 6.74 -6.00 3.59
C VAL A 341 6.70 -7.49 3.26
N GLU A 342 7.76 -8.06 2.73
CA GLU A 342 7.83 -9.48 2.35
C GLU A 342 7.63 -10.40 3.57
N HIS A 343 8.26 -10.08 4.69
CA HIS A 343 8.11 -10.84 5.93
C HIS A 343 6.85 -10.50 6.73
N GLY A 344 6.12 -9.45 6.36
CA GLY A 344 4.87 -9.04 7.00
C GLY A 344 5.05 -8.50 8.43
N GLU A 345 6.23 -8.02 8.80
CA GLU A 345 6.55 -7.60 10.16
C GLU A 345 5.64 -6.46 10.63
N LEU A 346 5.37 -5.49 9.77
CA LEU A 346 4.51 -4.34 10.09
C LEU A 346 3.06 -4.78 10.37
N LEU A 347 2.56 -5.71 9.56
CA LEU A 347 1.21 -6.24 9.74
C LEU A 347 1.11 -7.08 11.03
N MET A 348 2.15 -7.83 11.37
CA MET A 348 2.20 -8.57 12.63
C MET A 348 2.21 -7.62 13.83
N ALA A 349 3.02 -6.55 13.79
CA ALA A 349 3.05 -5.54 14.84
C ALA A 349 1.70 -4.83 15.00
N ALA A 350 1.07 -4.43 13.89
CA ALA A 350 -0.23 -3.79 13.89
C ALA A 350 -1.34 -4.69 14.46
N ARG A 351 -1.37 -5.97 14.09
CA ARG A 351 -2.33 -6.96 14.61
C ARG A 351 -2.16 -7.25 16.10
N ALA A 352 -0.93 -7.22 16.58
CA ALA A 352 -0.68 -7.40 18.02
C ALA A 352 -1.14 -6.20 18.87
N ALA A 353 -1.39 -5.06 18.25
CA ALA A 353 -1.85 -3.81 18.90
C ALA A 353 -3.36 -3.57 18.75
N GLN A 354 -4.09 -4.41 18.02
CA GLN A 354 -5.55 -4.37 17.92
C GLN A 354 -6.22 -4.87 19.18
#